data_2d06418f097f096f27519bbf4046146e
#
_entry.id   2d06418f097f096f27519bbf4046146e
#
_cell.length_a   1.000
_cell.length_b   1.000
_cell.length_c   1.000
_cell.angle_alpha   90.00
_cell.angle_beta   90.00
_cell.angle_gamma   90.00
#
_symmetry.space_group_name_H-M   'P 1'
#
loop_
_entity.id
_entity.type
_entity.pdbx_description
1 polymer ?
#
loop_
_entity_poly.entity_id
_entity_poly.type
_entity_poly.pdbx_seq_one_letter_code
_entity_poly.pdbx_strand_id
1 'polypeptide(L)'
;MAANSATAIPNAGMGAGTNNASAIVFRPIGWGDLDAVVDLFDRTWPQDVDKVGADMSRLISRYFVLHYLLPTTFANGAFAADGTLAGVTFIRVAGEAPQLDEIEVGEEMKALERRIDADPEAAKHMAALKSGFSVELDLEREGSAN
;
A
#
# COMPACT_ATOMS: atom_id res chain seq x y z
N MET A 1 28.31 -27.27 30.52
CA MET A 1 27.98 -26.03 29.84
C MET A 1 28.74 -25.98 28.53
N ALA A 2 28.11 -26.33 27.44
CA ALA A 2 28.71 -26.28 26.12
C ALA A 2 28.37 -24.94 25.49
N ALA A 3 29.39 -24.10 25.27
CA ALA A 3 29.25 -22.89 24.48
C ALA A 3 29.08 -23.26 23.02
N ASN A 4 27.95 -22.97 22.46
CA ASN A 4 27.66 -23.17 21.02
C ASN A 4 28.31 -22.00 20.28
N SER A 5 29.54 -22.16 19.82
CA SER A 5 30.16 -21.20 18.90
C SER A 5 29.52 -21.34 17.53
N ALA A 6 28.65 -20.40 17.18
CA ALA A 6 28.18 -20.23 15.82
C ALA A 6 29.37 -19.82 14.94
N THR A 7 29.86 -20.72 14.14
CA THR A 7 30.90 -20.44 13.15
C THR A 7 30.28 -19.61 12.04
N ALA A 8 30.62 -18.33 11.99
CA ALA A 8 30.30 -17.48 10.86
C ALA A 8 31.02 -18.02 9.62
N ILE A 9 30.29 -18.37 8.58
CA ILE A 9 30.85 -18.74 7.31
C ILE A 9 31.45 -17.48 6.68
N PRO A 10 32.76 -17.40 6.44
CA PRO A 10 33.32 -16.26 5.75
C PRO A 10 32.82 -16.27 4.30
N ASN A 11 32.10 -15.24 3.94
CA ASN A 11 31.71 -15.00 2.56
C ASN A 11 33.00 -14.74 1.76
N ALA A 12 33.41 -15.71 0.97
CA ALA A 12 34.60 -15.59 0.12
C ALA A 12 34.36 -14.47 -0.89
N GLY A 13 35.18 -13.42 -0.80
CA GLY A 13 35.12 -12.26 -1.66
C GLY A 13 35.11 -12.62 -3.12
N MET A 14 34.02 -12.27 -3.76
CA MET A 14 33.95 -12.15 -5.21
C MET A 14 34.12 -10.67 -5.55
N GLY A 15 35.06 -10.41 -6.38
CA GLY A 15 35.62 -9.21 -6.93
C GLY A 15 34.86 -7.90 -6.74
N ALA A 16 35.62 -6.88 -6.49
CA ALA A 16 35.23 -5.48 -6.44
C ALA A 16 34.57 -5.01 -7.77
N GLY A 17 33.34 -5.45 -7.97
CA GLY A 17 32.37 -4.71 -8.74
C GLY A 17 31.67 -3.78 -7.76
N THR A 18 31.70 -2.49 -7.98
CA THR A 18 30.94 -1.48 -7.27
C THR A 18 29.45 -1.67 -7.57
N ASN A 19 28.92 -2.83 -7.28
CA ASN A 19 27.51 -3.03 -7.07
C ASN A 19 27.26 -2.63 -5.62
N ASN A 20 27.07 -1.33 -5.39
CA ASN A 20 26.15 -0.89 -4.39
C ASN A 20 24.77 -1.49 -4.79
N ALA A 21 24.63 -2.77 -4.59
CA ALA A 21 23.31 -3.36 -4.42
C ALA A 21 22.72 -2.59 -3.25
N SER A 22 21.96 -1.55 -3.59
CA SER A 22 21.32 -0.67 -2.64
C SER A 22 20.56 -1.56 -1.67
N ALA A 23 21.00 -1.60 -0.42
CA ALA A 23 20.36 -2.41 0.61
C ALA A 23 18.90 -2.00 0.68
N ILE A 24 17.99 -2.94 0.44
CA ILE A 24 16.57 -2.73 0.62
C ILE A 24 16.28 -2.84 2.11
N VAL A 25 15.62 -1.82 2.66
CA VAL A 25 15.15 -1.79 4.03
C VAL A 25 13.65 -2.05 4.04
N PHE A 26 13.24 -3.07 4.79
CA PHE A 26 11.83 -3.35 5.03
C PHE A 26 11.42 -2.72 6.36
N ARG A 27 10.39 -1.90 6.35
CA ARG A 27 9.85 -1.28 7.55
C ARG A 27 8.36 -1.01 7.46
N PRO A 28 7.66 -0.84 8.60
CA PRO A 28 6.26 -0.45 8.59
C PRO A 28 6.03 0.88 7.87
N ILE A 29 4.90 0.96 7.16
CA ILE A 29 4.38 2.17 6.54
C ILE A 29 3.66 2.99 7.60
N GLY A 30 3.97 4.29 7.67
CA GLY A 30 3.24 5.28 8.45
C GLY A 30 2.57 6.33 7.57
N TRP A 31 1.86 7.26 8.18
CA TRP A 31 1.21 8.38 7.48
C TRP A 31 2.19 9.21 6.63
N GLY A 32 3.42 9.39 7.10
CA GLY A 32 4.46 10.10 6.34
C GLY A 32 4.88 9.41 5.04
N ASP A 33 4.58 8.14 4.88
CA ASP A 33 4.90 7.36 3.68
C ASP A 33 3.73 7.30 2.69
N LEU A 34 2.55 7.77 3.07
CA LEU A 34 1.33 7.60 2.29
C LEU A 34 1.44 8.18 0.89
N ASP A 35 2.04 9.35 0.73
CA ASP A 35 2.23 9.95 -0.59
C ASP A 35 3.10 9.09 -1.51
N ALA A 36 4.16 8.48 -0.99
CA ALA A 36 5.01 7.57 -1.74
C ALA A 36 4.26 6.28 -2.15
N VAL A 37 3.41 5.76 -1.26
CA VAL A 37 2.55 4.60 -1.55
C VAL A 37 1.54 4.94 -2.65
N VAL A 38 0.91 6.11 -2.57
CA VAL A 38 -0.04 6.59 -3.58
C VAL A 38 0.64 6.80 -4.92
N ASP A 39 1.85 7.37 -4.95
CA ASP A 39 2.62 7.56 -6.18
C ASP A 39 2.98 6.22 -6.83
N LEU A 40 3.39 5.25 -6.04
CA LEU A 40 3.68 3.90 -6.53
C LEU A 40 2.44 3.24 -7.11
N PHE A 41 1.30 3.36 -6.40
CA PHE A 41 0.03 2.79 -6.81
C PHE A 41 -0.50 3.45 -8.09
N ASP A 42 -0.56 4.78 -8.14
CA ASP A 42 -1.08 5.53 -9.29
C ASP A 42 -0.23 5.31 -10.55
N ARG A 43 1.08 5.21 -10.40
CA ARG A 43 1.99 4.89 -11.50
C ARG A 43 1.80 3.47 -12.03
N THR A 44 1.46 2.53 -11.14
CA THR A 44 1.25 1.13 -11.51
C THR A 44 -0.14 0.89 -12.12
N TRP A 45 -1.16 1.53 -11.55
CA TRP A 45 -2.56 1.42 -11.95
C TRP A 45 -3.23 2.80 -12.02
N PRO A 46 -2.90 3.61 -13.05
CA PRO A 46 -3.51 4.93 -13.20
C PRO A 46 -5.03 4.84 -13.38
N GLN A 47 -5.75 5.76 -12.74
CA GLN A 47 -7.21 5.75 -12.64
C GLN A 47 -7.86 6.57 -13.76
N ASP A 48 -7.89 6.02 -14.97
CA ASP A 48 -8.58 6.61 -16.16
C ASP A 48 -8.18 8.06 -16.43
N VAL A 49 -6.87 8.32 -16.47
CA VAL A 49 -6.27 9.66 -16.57
C VAL A 49 -6.83 10.47 -17.74
N ASP A 50 -7.13 9.82 -18.86
CA ASP A 50 -7.67 10.48 -20.07
C ASP A 50 -9.05 11.11 -19.83
N LYS A 51 -9.84 10.55 -18.90
CA LYS A 51 -11.17 11.07 -18.56
C LYS A 51 -11.17 12.01 -17.38
N VAL A 52 -10.41 11.69 -16.35
CA VAL A 52 -10.46 12.43 -15.07
C VAL A 52 -9.29 13.40 -14.89
N GLY A 53 -8.21 13.25 -15.63
CA GLY A 53 -6.97 14.03 -15.47
C GLY A 53 -6.03 13.44 -14.42
N ALA A 54 -4.75 13.83 -14.48
CA ALA A 54 -3.69 13.27 -13.64
C ALA A 54 -3.90 13.54 -12.15
N ASP A 55 -4.32 14.74 -11.77
CA ASP A 55 -4.55 15.11 -10.36
C ASP A 55 -5.72 14.33 -9.76
N MET A 56 -6.79 14.16 -10.51
CA MET A 56 -7.95 13.39 -10.05
C MET A 56 -7.65 11.90 -9.98
N SER A 57 -6.91 11.35 -10.96
CA SER A 57 -6.41 9.97 -10.90
C SER A 57 -5.66 9.71 -9.60
N ARG A 58 -4.78 10.64 -9.21
CA ARG A 58 -4.03 10.53 -7.95
C ARG A 58 -4.92 10.57 -6.72
N LEU A 59 -5.96 11.41 -6.70
CA LEU A 59 -6.93 11.43 -5.59
C LEU A 59 -7.70 10.11 -5.47
N ILE A 60 -8.12 9.55 -6.59
CA ILE A 60 -8.80 8.25 -6.64
C ILE A 60 -7.85 7.14 -6.18
N SER A 61 -6.60 7.16 -6.63
CA SER A 61 -5.57 6.22 -6.18
C SER A 61 -5.32 6.32 -4.68
N ARG A 62 -5.32 7.53 -4.11
CA ARG A 62 -5.21 7.75 -2.67
C ARG A 62 -6.39 7.13 -1.90
N TYR A 63 -7.59 7.33 -2.38
CA TYR A 63 -8.78 6.69 -1.80
C TYR A 63 -8.66 5.16 -1.83
N PHE A 64 -8.20 4.62 -2.95
CA PHE A 64 -8.01 3.19 -3.14
C PHE A 64 -6.98 2.61 -2.16
N VAL A 65 -5.83 3.27 -2.03
CA VAL A 65 -4.79 2.89 -1.06
C VAL A 65 -5.34 2.90 0.37
N LEU A 66 -6.08 3.95 0.75
CA LEU A 66 -6.69 4.05 2.08
C LEU A 66 -7.75 2.97 2.31
N HIS A 67 -8.51 2.62 1.29
CA HIS A 67 -9.48 1.52 1.36
C HIS A 67 -8.80 0.20 1.76
N TYR A 68 -7.63 -0.11 1.18
CA TYR A 68 -6.88 -1.30 1.55
C TYR A 68 -6.13 -1.16 2.87
N LEU A 69 -5.68 0.03 3.23
CA LEU A 69 -5.01 0.28 4.51
C LEU A 69 -5.96 0.20 5.71
N LEU A 70 -7.24 0.57 5.53
CA LEU A 70 -8.22 0.61 6.62
C LEU A 70 -8.28 -0.69 7.43
N PRO A 71 -8.40 -1.89 6.83
CA PRO A 71 -8.40 -3.14 7.56
C PRO A 71 -7.00 -3.77 7.73
N THR A 72 -5.94 -3.14 7.24
CA THR A 72 -4.61 -3.74 7.17
C THR A 72 -3.95 -3.80 8.54
N THR A 73 -3.62 -5.01 8.99
CA THR A 73 -2.90 -5.27 10.24
C THR A 73 -1.42 -4.93 10.12
N PHE A 74 -0.80 -5.30 9.01
CA PHE A 74 0.63 -5.07 8.74
C PHE A 74 0.80 -4.47 7.35
N ALA A 75 1.15 -3.19 7.29
CA ALA A 75 1.55 -2.49 6.08
C ALA A 75 3.06 -2.27 6.13
N ASN A 76 3.81 -2.90 5.24
CA ASN A 76 5.26 -2.80 5.18
C ASN A 76 5.70 -2.33 3.81
N GLY A 77 6.70 -1.46 3.79
CA GLY A 77 7.34 -0.97 2.59
C GLY A 77 8.76 -1.51 2.43
N ALA A 78 9.15 -1.72 1.19
CA ALA A 78 10.53 -1.97 0.80
C ALA A 78 11.13 -0.67 0.28
N PHE A 79 12.12 -0.14 0.99
CA PHE A 79 12.75 1.14 0.69
C PHE A 79 14.19 0.92 0.21
N ALA A 80 14.55 1.56 -0.89
CA ALA A 80 15.93 1.62 -1.37
C ALA A 80 16.79 2.47 -0.42
N ALA A 81 18.12 2.39 -0.56
CA ALA A 81 19.07 3.12 0.26
C ALA A 81 18.88 4.65 0.21
N ASP A 82 18.38 5.18 -0.90
CA ASP A 82 18.05 6.61 -1.09
C ASP A 82 16.68 7.02 -0.50
N GLY A 83 15.97 6.09 0.13
CA GLY A 83 14.64 6.30 0.69
C GLY A 83 13.48 6.10 -0.28
N THR A 84 13.74 5.76 -1.54
CA THR A 84 12.70 5.50 -2.54
C THR A 84 11.92 4.24 -2.20
N LEU A 85 10.58 4.31 -2.21
CA LEU A 85 9.71 3.16 -2.03
C LEU A 85 9.71 2.31 -3.31
N ALA A 86 10.20 1.07 -3.18
CA ALA A 86 10.27 0.10 -4.26
C ALA A 86 9.07 -0.85 -4.31
N GLY A 87 8.44 -1.10 -3.17
CA GLY A 87 7.29 -1.99 -3.08
C GLY A 87 6.59 -1.87 -1.74
N VAL A 88 5.37 -2.38 -1.66
CA VAL A 88 4.54 -2.35 -0.46
C VAL A 88 3.75 -3.64 -0.33
N THR A 89 3.53 -4.09 0.90
CA THR A 89 2.70 -5.25 1.22
C THR A 89 1.68 -4.87 2.27
N PHE A 90 0.42 -5.22 2.04
CA PHE A 90 -0.68 -5.09 2.99
C PHE A 90 -1.15 -6.48 3.41
N ILE A 91 -1.11 -6.74 4.71
CA ILE A 91 -1.53 -8.02 5.30
C ILE A 91 -2.64 -7.75 6.31
N ARG A 92 -3.76 -8.41 6.13
CA ARG A 92 -4.86 -8.41 7.08
C ARG A 92 -4.86 -9.71 7.87
N VAL A 93 -4.95 -9.59 9.19
CA VAL A 93 -5.14 -10.73 10.10
C VAL A 93 -6.49 -10.59 10.77
N ALA A 94 -7.35 -11.58 10.61
CA ALA A 94 -8.69 -11.56 11.20
C ALA A 94 -8.61 -11.46 12.72
N GLY A 95 -9.37 -10.53 13.30
CA GLY A 95 -9.42 -10.31 14.74
C GLY A 95 -8.30 -9.42 15.30
N GLU A 96 -7.33 -9.02 14.49
CA GLU A 96 -6.27 -8.09 14.88
C GLU A 96 -6.62 -6.65 14.50
N ALA A 97 -6.17 -5.71 15.33
CA ALA A 97 -6.38 -4.29 15.07
C ALA A 97 -5.60 -3.80 13.84
N PRO A 98 -6.14 -2.84 13.07
CA PRO A 98 -5.40 -2.21 11.98
C PRO A 98 -4.15 -1.49 12.47
N GLN A 99 -3.15 -1.38 11.59
CA GLN A 99 -1.91 -0.66 11.86
C GLN A 99 -2.11 0.85 12.00
N LEU A 100 -2.96 1.43 11.13
CA LEU A 100 -3.31 2.85 11.17
C LEU A 100 -4.64 3.04 11.90
N ASP A 101 -4.83 4.19 12.51
CA ASP A 101 -6.07 4.54 13.20
C ASP A 101 -7.26 4.56 12.22
N GLU A 102 -8.27 3.74 12.49
CA GLU A 102 -9.45 3.59 11.61
C GLU A 102 -10.24 4.89 11.47
N ILE A 103 -10.28 5.71 12.52
CA ILE A 103 -11.01 6.97 12.50
C ILE A 103 -10.31 7.97 11.60
N GLU A 104 -8.98 8.09 11.73
CA GLU A 104 -8.17 8.97 10.89
C GLU A 104 -8.24 8.56 9.41
N VAL A 105 -8.09 7.26 9.12
CA VAL A 105 -8.23 6.74 7.75
C VAL A 105 -9.62 7.02 7.20
N GLY A 106 -10.67 6.76 7.98
CA GLY A 106 -12.06 6.99 7.58
C GLY A 106 -12.38 8.46 7.31
N GLU A 107 -11.84 9.38 8.10
CA GLU A 107 -12.01 10.82 7.90
C GLU A 107 -11.31 11.31 6.63
N GLU A 108 -10.10 10.85 6.39
CA GLU A 108 -9.37 11.14 5.15
C GLU A 108 -10.12 10.62 3.91
N MET A 109 -10.65 9.40 3.99
CA MET A 109 -11.46 8.83 2.90
C MET A 109 -12.70 9.66 2.62
N LYS A 110 -13.43 10.11 3.64
CA LYS A 110 -14.59 10.99 3.48
C LYS A 110 -14.24 12.34 2.84
N ALA A 111 -13.10 12.91 3.22
CA ALA A 111 -12.63 14.16 2.63
C ALA A 111 -12.29 13.98 1.14
N LEU A 112 -11.67 12.85 0.77
CA LEU A 112 -11.40 12.51 -0.63
C LEU A 112 -12.67 12.26 -1.42
N GLU A 113 -13.65 11.55 -0.86
CA GLU A 113 -14.95 11.32 -1.50
C GLU A 113 -15.63 12.64 -1.88
N ARG A 114 -15.66 13.60 -0.97
CA ARG A 114 -16.25 14.92 -1.27
C ARG A 114 -15.56 15.63 -2.45
N ARG A 115 -14.25 15.52 -2.53
CA ARG A 115 -13.48 16.12 -3.65
C ARG A 115 -13.69 15.38 -4.96
N ILE A 116 -13.76 14.06 -4.92
CA ILE A 116 -13.97 13.21 -6.09
C ILE A 116 -15.39 13.36 -6.60
N ASP A 117 -16.39 13.37 -5.72
CA ASP A 117 -17.81 13.50 -6.08
C ASP A 117 -18.16 14.88 -6.67
N ALA A 118 -17.33 15.89 -6.44
CA ALA A 118 -17.48 17.21 -7.07
C ALA A 118 -17.16 17.20 -8.58
N ASP A 119 -16.44 16.18 -9.08
CA ASP A 119 -16.15 15.98 -10.48
C ASP A 119 -17.04 14.85 -11.04
N PRO A 120 -17.93 15.13 -12.04
CA PRO A 120 -18.89 14.13 -12.53
C PRO A 120 -18.25 12.87 -13.12
N GLU A 121 -17.15 13.00 -13.86
CA GLU A 121 -16.45 11.84 -14.44
C GLU A 121 -15.74 11.02 -13.36
N ALA A 122 -15.13 11.69 -12.40
CA ALA A 122 -14.50 11.03 -11.27
C ALA A 122 -15.52 10.32 -10.36
N ALA A 123 -16.67 10.94 -10.11
CA ALA A 123 -17.77 10.33 -9.36
C ALA A 123 -18.26 9.05 -10.01
N LYS A 124 -18.41 9.06 -11.33
CA LYS A 124 -18.80 7.89 -12.13
C LYS A 124 -17.78 6.77 -12.05
N HIS A 125 -16.50 7.11 -12.15
CA HIS A 125 -15.40 6.16 -12.00
C HIS A 125 -15.37 5.55 -10.60
N MET A 126 -15.53 6.38 -9.57
CA MET A 126 -15.57 5.94 -8.17
C MET A 126 -16.75 5.01 -7.89
N ALA A 127 -17.92 5.26 -8.46
CA ALA A 127 -19.08 4.38 -8.31
C ALA A 127 -18.81 2.98 -8.90
N ALA A 128 -18.10 2.89 -10.03
CA ALA A 128 -17.69 1.62 -10.60
C ALA A 128 -16.68 0.87 -9.72
N LEU A 129 -15.71 1.58 -9.11
CA LEU A 129 -14.76 0.98 -8.16
C LEU A 129 -15.46 0.44 -6.91
N LYS A 130 -16.38 1.20 -6.32
CA LYS A 130 -17.14 0.78 -5.12
C LYS A 130 -17.99 -0.46 -5.40
N SER A 131 -18.52 -0.60 -6.60
CA SER A 131 -19.22 -1.82 -7.03
C SER A 131 -18.27 -3.03 -7.03
N GLY A 132 -17.03 -2.87 -7.48
CA GLY A 132 -15.99 -3.89 -7.41
C GLY A 132 -15.67 -4.31 -5.97
N PHE A 133 -15.52 -3.35 -5.06
CA PHE A 133 -15.26 -3.64 -3.63
C PHE A 133 -16.38 -4.43 -2.95
N SER A 134 -17.63 -4.20 -3.33
CA SER A 134 -18.76 -4.97 -2.82
C SER A 134 -18.68 -6.45 -3.23
N VAL A 135 -18.24 -6.74 -4.44
CA VAL A 135 -18.03 -8.12 -4.92
C VAL A 135 -16.90 -8.79 -4.16
N GLU A 136 -15.79 -8.10 -3.90
CA GLU A 136 -14.68 -8.63 -3.10
C GLU A 136 -15.13 -9.03 -1.69
N LEU A 137 -15.90 -8.18 -1.02
CA LEU A 137 -16.42 -8.46 0.33
C LEU A 137 -17.37 -9.66 0.35
N ASP A 138 -18.19 -9.84 -0.66
CA ASP A 138 -19.09 -10.99 -0.76
C ASP A 138 -18.31 -12.28 -0.98
N LEU A 139 -17.28 -12.27 -1.81
CA LEU A 139 -16.38 -13.41 -2.02
C LEU A 139 -15.61 -13.79 -0.75
N GLU A 140 -15.14 -12.78 0.02
CA GLU A 140 -14.49 -13.03 1.31
C GLU A 140 -15.43 -13.70 2.33
N ARG A 141 -16.70 -13.27 2.39
CA ARG A 141 -17.71 -13.89 3.26
C ARG A 141 -18.00 -15.33 2.88
N GLU A 142 -18.13 -15.61 1.59
CA GLU A 142 -18.36 -16.98 1.09
C GLU A 142 -17.16 -17.87 1.36
N GLY A 143 -15.93 -17.39 1.16
CA GLY A 143 -14.69 -18.10 1.47
C GLY A 143 -14.50 -18.40 2.96
N SER A 144 -15.02 -17.54 3.84
CA SER A 144 -14.94 -17.72 5.30
C SER A 144 -16.01 -18.64 5.86
N ALA A 145 -17.04 -18.97 5.09
CA ALA A 145 -18.14 -19.86 5.50
C ALA A 145 -17.86 -21.35 5.29
N ASN A 146 -16.73 -21.70 4.66
CA ASN A 146 -16.24 -23.06 4.46
C ASN A 146 -15.04 -23.32 5.37
#